data_bdaf029e9448ded2782cc7c7fd2fce44
#
_entry.id   bdaf029e9448ded2782cc7c7fd2fce44
#
_cell.length_a   1.000
_cell.length_b   1.000
_cell.length_c   1.000
_cell.angle_alpha   90.00
_cell.angle_beta   90.00
_cell.angle_gamma   90.00
#
_symmetry.space_group_name_H-M   'P 1'
#
loop_
_entity.id
_entity.type
_entity.pdbx_description
1 polymer ?
#
loop_
_entity_poly.entity_id
_entity_poly.type
_entity_poly.pdbx_seq_one_letter_code
_entity_poly.pdbx_strand_id
1 'polypeptide(L)'
;MKHRILHSNDLRARLADYAPRLSVDLPTLAEAYDWMCANNVVFEQPGRGGVTQTYIAYVNIEKRIEHPLGRRFYAMLRDEIPAGFVPLYGINWPTLVDRWRRAWEQVYNMLINKIPSHTIRLAWLRIGGAKIGKGSTVWRNTEVLGLEGLQIGEDTCIGWHCQIDARGGLRIGNHVTVASHTLMIAGGHDMNAPEFWAVGGPIVIEDYAWITTRVTLLTGAHIGEGAVVAANTVVARPVAPYTIVGGVGPKVLGERVRGLNYKVGGKGLFTLFH
;
A
#
# COMPACT_ATOMS: atom_id res chain seq x y z
N MET A 1 4.56 -11.45 -11.57
CA MET A 1 4.99 -10.05 -11.41
C MET A 1 6.33 -10.06 -10.69
N LYS A 2 7.28 -9.27 -11.12
CA LYS A 2 8.54 -9.09 -10.40
C LYS A 2 8.37 -7.88 -9.47
N HIS A 3 8.71 -8.03 -8.21
CA HIS A 3 8.69 -6.95 -7.24
C HIS A 3 10.11 -6.49 -6.96
N ARG A 4 10.30 -5.18 -6.88
CA ARG A 4 11.53 -4.57 -6.44
C ARG A 4 11.23 -3.53 -5.36
N ILE A 5 12.15 -3.37 -4.45
CA ILE A 5 12.03 -2.43 -3.34
C ILE A 5 13.19 -1.45 -3.42
N LEU A 6 12.92 -0.18 -3.23
CA LEU A 6 13.96 0.84 -3.07
C LEU A 6 14.75 0.52 -1.79
N HIS A 7 16.03 0.23 -1.95
CA HIS A 7 16.93 -0.02 -0.83
C HIS A 7 17.59 1.28 -0.34
N SER A 8 18.27 1.98 -1.23
CA SER A 8 19.01 3.21 -0.89
C SER A 8 19.33 4.02 -2.14
N ASN A 9 19.86 5.20 -1.90
CA ASN A 9 20.51 5.96 -2.94
C ASN A 9 21.96 5.50 -3.06
N ASP A 10 22.43 5.37 -4.29
CA ASP A 10 23.81 5.10 -4.68
C ASP A 10 24.54 4.02 -3.85
N LEU A 11 23.95 2.80 -3.84
CA LEU A 11 24.54 1.67 -3.13
C LEU A 11 25.95 1.33 -3.64
N ARG A 12 26.22 1.52 -4.93
CA ARG A 12 27.52 1.27 -5.53
C ARG A 12 28.64 2.10 -4.89
N ALA A 13 28.38 3.38 -4.63
CA ALA A 13 29.33 4.26 -3.96
C ALA A 13 29.58 3.85 -2.49
N ARG A 14 28.69 3.07 -1.92
CA ARG A 14 28.73 2.62 -0.52
C ARG A 14 29.23 1.18 -0.34
N LEU A 15 29.68 0.51 -1.38
CA LEU A 15 30.19 -0.87 -1.28
C LEU A 15 31.35 -1.00 -0.26
N ALA A 16 32.14 0.05 -0.11
CA ALA A 16 33.21 0.09 0.88
C ALA A 16 32.71 -0.09 2.34
N ASP A 17 31.46 0.32 2.64
CA ASP A 17 30.84 0.16 3.96
C ASP A 17 30.44 -1.30 4.22
N TYR A 18 30.19 -2.07 3.18
CA TYR A 18 29.71 -3.46 3.25
C TYR A 18 30.83 -4.50 3.18
N ALA A 19 31.93 -4.18 2.51
CA ALA A 19 33.03 -5.12 2.31
C ALA A 19 33.58 -5.69 3.64
N PRO A 20 33.86 -4.87 4.69
CA PRO A 20 34.28 -5.39 5.99
C PRO A 20 33.23 -6.25 6.69
N ARG A 21 31.95 -5.90 6.55
CA ARG A 21 30.83 -6.65 7.15
C ARG A 21 30.66 -8.04 6.53
N LEU A 22 31.08 -8.21 5.29
CA LEU A 22 31.06 -9.48 4.56
C LEU A 22 32.40 -10.22 4.63
N SER A 23 33.41 -9.64 5.27
CA SER A 23 34.78 -10.17 5.38
C SER A 23 35.43 -10.44 4.01
N VAL A 24 35.29 -9.46 3.10
CA VAL A 24 35.88 -9.49 1.76
C VAL A 24 36.52 -8.13 1.43
N ASP A 25 37.37 -8.10 0.43
CA ASP A 25 37.88 -6.83 -0.12
C ASP A 25 36.85 -6.14 -1.04
N LEU A 26 37.07 -4.87 -1.30
CA LEU A 26 36.17 -4.06 -2.13
C LEU A 26 36.08 -4.56 -3.59
N PRO A 27 37.19 -4.93 -4.26
CA PRO A 27 37.12 -5.47 -5.62
C PRO A 27 36.25 -6.72 -5.73
N THR A 28 36.41 -7.67 -4.80
CA THR A 28 35.62 -8.90 -4.78
C THR A 28 34.14 -8.62 -4.54
N LEU A 29 33.81 -7.65 -3.68
CA LEU A 29 32.42 -7.25 -3.46
C LEU A 29 31.85 -6.54 -4.69
N ALA A 30 32.63 -5.70 -5.36
CA ALA A 30 32.20 -4.98 -6.56
C ALA A 30 31.88 -5.98 -7.71
N GLU A 31 32.72 -7.01 -7.89
CA GLU A 31 32.44 -8.08 -8.86
C GLU A 31 31.12 -8.82 -8.54
N ALA A 32 30.91 -9.17 -7.28
CA ALA A 32 29.64 -9.79 -6.85
C ALA A 32 28.44 -8.86 -7.08
N TYR A 33 28.60 -7.57 -6.83
CA TYR A 33 27.57 -6.56 -7.08
C TYR A 33 27.26 -6.42 -8.59
N ASP A 34 28.28 -6.39 -9.44
CA ASP A 34 28.10 -6.36 -10.89
C ASP A 34 27.37 -7.61 -11.39
N TRP A 35 27.70 -8.79 -10.85
CA TRP A 35 26.97 -10.00 -11.10
C TRP A 35 25.50 -9.87 -10.70
N MET A 36 25.22 -9.28 -9.53
CA MET A 36 23.84 -9.06 -9.05
C MET A 36 23.06 -8.12 -9.98
N CYS A 37 23.69 -7.08 -10.49
CA CYS A 37 23.08 -6.19 -11.48
C CYS A 37 22.79 -6.92 -12.79
N ALA A 38 23.76 -7.66 -13.34
CA ALA A 38 23.62 -8.42 -14.57
C ALA A 38 22.54 -9.50 -14.50
N ASN A 39 22.28 -10.05 -13.30
CA ASN A 39 21.29 -11.10 -13.07
C ASN A 39 19.96 -10.59 -12.49
N ASN A 40 19.69 -9.29 -12.57
CA ASN A 40 18.43 -8.69 -12.12
C ASN A 40 18.11 -8.95 -10.64
N VAL A 41 19.11 -9.01 -9.79
CA VAL A 41 18.99 -9.06 -8.32
C VAL A 41 18.97 -7.66 -7.75
N VAL A 42 19.79 -6.77 -8.31
CA VAL A 42 19.88 -5.35 -7.97
C VAL A 42 19.66 -4.53 -9.25
N PHE A 43 19.05 -3.38 -9.10
CA PHE A 43 18.74 -2.45 -10.20
C PHE A 43 19.18 -1.04 -9.84
N GLU A 44 19.92 -0.41 -10.71
CA GLU A 44 20.30 0.98 -10.60
C GLU A 44 19.49 1.83 -11.58
N GLN A 45 18.88 2.90 -11.09
CA GLN A 45 18.09 3.80 -11.91
C GLN A 45 18.37 5.26 -11.56
N PRO A 46 18.32 6.17 -12.55
CA PRO A 46 18.35 7.61 -12.28
C PRO A 46 17.17 8.02 -11.42
N GLY A 47 17.43 8.60 -10.26
CA GLY A 47 16.43 9.18 -9.39
C GLY A 47 16.24 10.69 -9.64
N ARG A 48 15.33 11.31 -8.91
CA ARG A 48 15.15 12.76 -8.96
C ARG A 48 16.41 13.47 -8.48
N GLY A 49 16.80 14.51 -9.18
CA GLY A 49 18.00 15.30 -8.85
C GLY A 49 19.32 14.65 -9.27
N GLY A 50 19.30 13.64 -10.16
CA GLY A 50 20.52 13.01 -10.70
C GLY A 50 21.19 12.00 -9.76
N VAL A 51 20.58 11.68 -8.63
CA VAL A 51 21.09 10.65 -7.70
C VAL A 51 20.66 9.28 -8.17
N THR A 52 21.58 8.32 -8.24
CA THR A 52 21.25 6.93 -8.58
C THR A 52 20.45 6.28 -7.46
N GLN A 53 19.29 5.74 -7.77
CA GLN A 53 18.49 4.94 -6.84
C GLN A 53 18.76 3.46 -7.05
N THR A 54 18.98 2.74 -5.97
CA THR A 54 19.24 1.31 -5.99
C THR A 54 18.05 0.55 -5.43
N TYR A 55 17.53 -0.38 -6.25
CA TYR A 55 16.42 -1.27 -5.89
C TYR A 55 16.92 -2.70 -5.81
N ILE A 56 16.33 -3.50 -4.95
CA ILE A 56 16.57 -4.95 -4.90
C ILE A 56 15.31 -5.71 -5.32
N ALA A 57 15.49 -6.83 -6.04
CA ALA A 57 14.40 -7.77 -6.31
C ALA A 57 14.00 -8.44 -5.00
N TYR A 58 12.69 -8.60 -4.74
CA TYR A 58 12.24 -9.04 -3.42
C TYR A 58 11.52 -10.40 -3.42
N VAL A 59 10.98 -10.88 -4.53
CA VAL A 59 10.16 -12.09 -4.54
C VAL A 59 10.93 -13.31 -5.03
N ASN A 60 11.08 -14.32 -4.15
CA ASN A 60 11.67 -15.64 -4.47
C ASN A 60 13.01 -15.60 -5.18
N ILE A 61 13.79 -14.54 -4.97
CA ILE A 61 15.06 -14.33 -5.66
C ILE A 61 16.19 -15.12 -5.02
N GLU A 62 16.18 -15.33 -3.70
CA GLU A 62 17.29 -15.95 -2.95
C GLU A 62 17.70 -17.31 -3.49
N LYS A 63 16.72 -18.14 -3.84
CA LYS A 63 16.97 -19.47 -4.40
C LYS A 63 17.58 -19.44 -5.81
N ARG A 64 17.54 -18.28 -6.48
CA ARG A 64 18.04 -18.07 -7.83
C ARG A 64 19.38 -17.36 -7.86
N ILE A 65 19.87 -16.87 -6.72
CA ILE A 65 21.18 -16.25 -6.65
C ILE A 65 22.24 -17.36 -6.59
N GLU A 66 22.87 -17.63 -7.71
CA GLU A 66 23.90 -18.67 -7.83
C GLU A 66 25.23 -18.22 -7.24
N HIS A 67 25.55 -16.92 -7.31
CA HIS A 67 26.80 -16.34 -6.78
C HIS A 67 26.82 -16.36 -5.25
N PRO A 68 27.74 -17.10 -4.59
CA PRO A 68 27.72 -17.30 -3.12
C PRO A 68 27.84 -16.00 -2.33
N LEU A 69 28.77 -15.11 -2.72
CA LEU A 69 28.93 -13.80 -2.09
C LEU A 69 27.73 -12.90 -2.39
N GLY A 70 27.23 -12.90 -3.63
CA GLY A 70 26.00 -12.17 -3.99
C GLY A 70 24.81 -12.58 -3.16
N ARG A 71 24.66 -13.87 -2.83
CA ARG A 71 23.59 -14.36 -1.93
C ARG A 71 23.74 -13.84 -0.52
N ARG A 72 24.95 -13.82 0.05
CA ARG A 72 25.22 -13.26 1.38
C ARG A 72 24.96 -11.76 1.42
N PHE A 73 25.41 -11.05 0.38
CA PHE A 73 25.20 -9.62 0.27
C PHE A 73 23.71 -9.29 0.10
N TYR A 74 23.01 -10.02 -0.75
CA TYR A 74 21.55 -9.86 -0.90
C TYR A 74 20.79 -10.05 0.41
N ALA A 75 21.13 -11.07 1.20
CA ALA A 75 20.50 -11.31 2.50
C ALA A 75 20.69 -10.11 3.44
N MET A 76 21.89 -9.53 3.47
CA MET A 76 22.18 -8.33 4.26
C MET A 76 21.36 -7.13 3.79
N LEU A 77 21.30 -6.88 2.48
CA LEU A 77 20.52 -5.78 1.92
C LEU A 77 19.02 -5.93 2.21
N ARG A 78 18.50 -7.15 2.12
CA ARG A 78 17.11 -7.44 2.44
C ARG A 78 16.76 -7.18 3.90
N ASP A 79 17.65 -7.54 4.82
CA ASP A 79 17.45 -7.39 6.26
C ASP A 79 17.52 -5.91 6.69
N GLU A 80 18.13 -5.05 5.89
CA GLU A 80 18.15 -3.59 6.09
C GLU A 80 16.83 -2.91 5.69
N ILE A 81 15.96 -3.57 4.95
CA ILE A 81 14.68 -2.99 4.55
C ILE A 81 13.71 -3.00 5.73
N PRO A 82 13.20 -1.83 6.16
CA PRO A 82 12.19 -1.78 7.21
C PRO A 82 10.94 -2.59 6.85
N ALA A 83 10.41 -3.34 7.81
CA ALA A 83 9.25 -4.22 7.60
C ALA A 83 8.03 -3.50 7.00
N GLY A 84 7.86 -2.20 7.27
CA GLY A 84 6.78 -1.38 6.72
C GLY A 84 6.91 -1.05 5.22
N PHE A 85 8.08 -1.28 4.62
CA PHE A 85 8.33 -1.06 3.19
C PHE A 85 8.22 -2.33 2.36
N VAL A 86 8.05 -3.49 3.02
CA VAL A 86 7.90 -4.77 2.32
C VAL A 86 6.48 -4.90 1.80
N PRO A 87 6.26 -5.05 0.48
CA PRO A 87 4.92 -5.26 -0.04
C PRO A 87 4.38 -6.58 0.49
N LEU A 88 3.23 -6.53 1.15
CA LEU A 88 2.60 -7.73 1.73
C LEU A 88 1.94 -8.61 0.65
N TYR A 89 1.53 -8.00 -0.46
CA TYR A 89 0.82 -8.68 -1.53
C TYR A 89 1.75 -9.33 -2.54
N GLY A 90 1.51 -10.58 -2.85
CA GLY A 90 2.19 -11.30 -3.93
C GLY A 90 3.60 -11.79 -3.59
N ILE A 91 4.14 -11.49 -2.42
CA ILE A 91 5.45 -11.99 -1.98
C ILE A 91 5.46 -13.51 -1.92
N ASN A 92 4.39 -14.07 -1.36
CA ASN A 92 4.22 -15.52 -1.20
C ASN A 92 3.25 -16.10 -2.23
N TRP A 93 3.03 -15.42 -3.35
CA TRP A 93 2.09 -15.81 -4.39
C TRP A 93 2.15 -17.29 -4.82
N PRO A 94 3.32 -17.95 -4.82
CA PRO A 94 3.40 -19.37 -5.11
C PRO A 94 2.92 -20.28 -3.99
N THR A 95 2.68 -19.76 -2.78
CA THR A 95 2.28 -20.60 -1.64
C THR A 95 0.80 -20.90 -1.65
N LEU A 96 0.41 -22.06 -1.08
CA LEU A 96 -1.00 -22.43 -0.91
C LEU A 96 -1.73 -21.44 0.00
N VAL A 97 -1.04 -20.86 0.99
CA VAL A 97 -1.61 -19.87 1.90
C VAL A 97 -2.01 -18.60 1.15
N ASP A 98 -1.16 -18.11 0.26
CA ASP A 98 -1.48 -16.90 -0.51
C ASP A 98 -2.62 -17.15 -1.50
N ARG A 99 -2.63 -18.32 -2.15
CA ARG A 99 -3.75 -18.73 -3.02
C ARG A 99 -5.06 -18.83 -2.26
N TRP A 100 -5.04 -19.35 -1.04
CA TRP A 100 -6.21 -19.41 -0.18
C TRP A 100 -6.71 -18.00 0.20
N ARG A 101 -5.80 -17.10 0.58
CA ARG A 101 -6.15 -15.69 0.87
C ARG A 101 -6.80 -15.02 -0.34
N ARG A 102 -6.26 -15.23 -1.53
CA ARG A 102 -6.86 -14.68 -2.77
C ARG A 102 -8.23 -15.29 -3.05
N ALA A 103 -8.42 -16.59 -2.84
CA ALA A 103 -9.74 -17.24 -2.96
C ALA A 103 -10.74 -16.67 -1.95
N TRP A 104 -10.33 -16.48 -0.70
CA TRP A 104 -11.13 -15.84 0.35
C TRP A 104 -11.59 -14.44 -0.03
N GLU A 105 -10.70 -13.64 -0.56
CA GLU A 105 -10.96 -12.30 -1.09
C GLU A 105 -11.93 -12.33 -2.27
N GLN A 106 -11.78 -13.28 -3.21
CA GLN A 106 -12.70 -13.42 -4.32
C GLN A 106 -14.11 -13.78 -3.86
N VAL A 107 -14.25 -14.68 -2.90
CA VAL A 107 -15.57 -15.02 -2.31
C VAL A 107 -16.20 -13.77 -1.68
N TYR A 108 -15.43 -12.94 -0.99
CA TYR A 108 -15.93 -11.64 -0.51
C TYR A 108 -16.47 -10.79 -1.65
N ASN A 109 -15.67 -10.56 -2.67
CA ASN A 109 -16.00 -9.65 -3.77
C ASN A 109 -17.16 -10.17 -4.64
N MET A 110 -17.32 -11.48 -4.79
CA MET A 110 -18.38 -12.08 -5.60
C MET A 110 -19.71 -12.24 -4.84
N LEU A 111 -19.66 -12.57 -3.57
CA LEU A 111 -20.85 -13.01 -2.80
C LEU A 111 -21.05 -12.20 -1.52
N ILE A 112 -20.07 -12.15 -0.62
CA ILE A 112 -20.25 -11.65 0.74
C ILE A 112 -20.52 -10.14 0.77
N ASN A 113 -19.90 -9.37 -0.12
CA ASN A 113 -20.12 -7.92 -0.20
C ASN A 113 -21.55 -7.53 -0.64
N LYS A 114 -22.34 -8.49 -1.14
CA LYS A 114 -23.76 -8.29 -1.50
C LYS A 114 -24.72 -8.47 -0.30
N ILE A 115 -24.27 -9.17 0.73
CA ILE A 115 -25.11 -9.48 1.90
C ILE A 115 -25.50 -8.20 2.63
N PRO A 116 -26.78 -7.96 2.93
CA PRO A 116 -27.24 -6.72 3.58
C PRO A 116 -26.97 -6.72 5.11
N SER A 117 -25.77 -7.12 5.53
CA SER A 117 -25.37 -7.15 6.93
C SER A 117 -23.92 -6.70 7.07
N HIS A 118 -23.71 -5.55 7.72
CA HIS A 118 -22.38 -5.08 8.06
C HIS A 118 -21.60 -6.09 8.90
N THR A 119 -22.26 -6.73 9.85
CA THR A 119 -21.63 -7.69 10.76
C THR A 119 -20.99 -8.85 9.99
N ILE A 120 -21.73 -9.43 9.03
CA ILE A 120 -21.22 -10.56 8.22
C ILE A 120 -20.05 -10.09 7.34
N ARG A 121 -20.21 -8.96 6.65
CA ARG A 121 -19.14 -8.43 5.78
C ARG A 121 -17.87 -8.13 6.57
N LEU A 122 -17.99 -7.45 7.72
CA LEU A 122 -16.84 -7.11 8.56
C LEU A 122 -16.20 -8.35 9.20
N ALA A 123 -16.98 -9.32 9.63
CA ALA A 123 -16.44 -10.59 10.16
C ALA A 123 -15.61 -11.31 9.08
N TRP A 124 -16.13 -11.39 7.85
CA TRP A 124 -15.42 -12.01 6.74
C TRP A 124 -14.09 -11.30 6.42
N LEU A 125 -14.11 -9.96 6.36
CA LEU A 125 -12.90 -9.16 6.11
C LEU A 125 -11.86 -9.35 7.21
N ARG A 126 -12.29 -9.37 8.50
CA ARG A 126 -11.38 -9.56 9.64
C ARG A 126 -10.76 -10.97 9.66
N ILE A 127 -11.53 -12.00 9.38
CA ILE A 127 -11.03 -13.39 9.26
C ILE A 127 -10.02 -13.49 8.11
N GLY A 128 -10.23 -12.74 7.02
CA GLY A 128 -9.31 -12.65 5.89
C GLY A 128 -8.04 -11.85 6.15
N GLY A 129 -7.90 -11.23 7.33
CA GLY A 129 -6.68 -10.51 7.75
C GLY A 129 -6.80 -8.99 7.84
N ALA A 130 -7.94 -8.39 7.47
CA ALA A 130 -8.14 -6.96 7.61
C ALA A 130 -8.28 -6.55 9.08
N LYS A 131 -7.65 -5.44 9.47
CA LYS A 131 -7.77 -4.86 10.80
C LYS A 131 -8.84 -3.77 10.76
N ILE A 132 -9.98 -3.99 11.40
CA ILE A 132 -11.10 -3.06 11.37
C ILE A 132 -11.57 -2.77 12.79
N GLY A 133 -11.57 -1.49 13.19
CA GLY A 133 -11.96 -1.00 14.51
C GLY A 133 -13.46 -1.16 14.80
N LYS A 134 -13.81 -0.91 16.05
CA LYS A 134 -15.21 -0.96 16.51
C LYS A 134 -16.00 0.18 15.88
N GLY A 135 -17.26 -0.08 15.60
CA GLY A 135 -18.13 0.97 15.08
C GLY A 135 -18.06 1.21 13.60
N SER A 136 -17.01 0.74 12.96
CA SER A 136 -16.83 0.96 11.53
C SER A 136 -17.75 0.10 10.69
N THR A 137 -18.07 0.60 9.49
CA THR A 137 -18.96 -0.05 8.54
C THR A 137 -18.32 -0.06 7.15
N VAL A 138 -18.53 -1.16 6.43
CA VAL A 138 -18.23 -1.26 4.99
C VAL A 138 -19.53 -1.59 4.29
N TRP A 139 -19.98 -0.71 3.41
CA TRP A 139 -21.24 -0.86 2.73
C TRP A 139 -21.15 -1.88 1.59
N ARG A 140 -22.31 -2.40 1.20
CA ARG A 140 -22.40 -3.45 0.16
C ARG A 140 -21.86 -2.97 -1.19
N ASN A 141 -21.50 -3.93 -2.03
CA ASN A 141 -20.88 -3.75 -3.33
C ASN A 141 -19.52 -3.01 -3.29
N THR A 142 -18.91 -2.87 -2.12
CA THR A 142 -17.54 -2.39 -1.99
C THR A 142 -16.59 -3.57 -2.16
N GLU A 143 -15.69 -3.47 -3.12
CA GLU A 143 -14.71 -4.49 -3.42
C GLU A 143 -13.40 -4.22 -2.66
N VAL A 144 -12.74 -5.28 -2.22
CA VAL A 144 -11.48 -5.19 -1.46
C VAL A 144 -10.45 -6.14 -2.05
N LEU A 145 -9.24 -5.64 -2.27
CA LEU A 145 -8.05 -6.38 -2.69
C LEU A 145 -6.96 -6.18 -1.65
N GLY A 146 -6.25 -7.25 -1.26
CA GLY A 146 -5.15 -7.17 -0.29
C GLY A 146 -5.62 -7.00 1.15
N LEU A 147 -6.49 -7.89 1.63
CA LEU A 147 -7.09 -7.82 2.98
C LEU A 147 -6.03 -7.66 4.08
N GLU A 148 -4.89 -8.31 3.94
CA GLU A 148 -3.76 -8.26 4.90
C GLU A 148 -3.12 -6.87 5.00
N GLY A 149 -3.26 -6.02 3.98
CA GLY A 149 -2.77 -4.65 3.96
C GLY A 149 -3.79 -3.61 4.43
N LEU A 150 -5.04 -4.03 4.71
CA LEU A 150 -6.13 -3.12 5.05
C LEU A 150 -6.23 -2.89 6.56
N GLN A 151 -6.16 -1.61 6.94
CA GLN A 151 -6.39 -1.17 8.31
C GLN A 151 -7.43 -0.03 8.31
N ILE A 152 -8.49 -0.19 9.08
CA ILE A 152 -9.56 0.79 9.28
C ILE A 152 -9.71 1.02 10.77
N GLY A 153 -9.69 2.27 11.21
CA GLY A 153 -9.89 2.67 12.60
C GLY A 153 -11.31 2.46 13.12
N GLU A 154 -11.64 3.11 14.20
CA GLU A 154 -12.95 3.04 14.84
C GLU A 154 -13.94 4.04 14.22
N ASP A 155 -15.23 3.73 14.29
CA ASP A 155 -16.33 4.61 13.87
C ASP A 155 -16.15 5.21 12.46
N THR A 156 -15.57 4.43 11.53
CA THR A 156 -15.30 4.82 10.15
C THR A 156 -16.29 4.19 9.20
N CYS A 157 -16.81 4.98 8.28
CA CYS A 157 -17.80 4.55 7.30
C CYS A 157 -17.19 4.52 5.89
N ILE A 158 -17.22 3.34 5.25
CA ILE A 158 -16.90 3.17 3.82
C ILE A 158 -18.21 2.98 3.05
N GLY A 159 -18.47 3.89 2.11
CA GLY A 159 -19.68 3.92 1.30
C GLY A 159 -19.82 2.77 0.30
N TRP A 160 -20.89 2.84 -0.49
CA TRP A 160 -21.21 1.83 -1.50
C TRP A 160 -20.31 1.92 -2.72
N HIS A 161 -20.13 0.77 -3.41
CA HIS A 161 -19.43 0.72 -4.69
C HIS A 161 -18.03 1.35 -4.66
N CYS A 162 -17.38 1.31 -3.51
CA CYS A 162 -15.98 1.68 -3.42
C CYS A 162 -15.11 0.52 -3.90
N GLN A 163 -13.94 0.84 -4.42
CA GLN A 163 -12.90 -0.14 -4.71
C GLN A 163 -11.68 0.16 -3.83
N ILE A 164 -11.32 -0.82 -3.01
CA ILE A 164 -10.23 -0.72 -2.04
C ILE A 164 -9.12 -1.68 -2.47
N ASP A 165 -8.05 -1.14 -3.03
CA ASP A 165 -6.84 -1.91 -3.30
C ASP A 165 -5.78 -1.61 -2.24
N ALA A 166 -5.73 -2.46 -1.23
CA ALA A 166 -4.79 -2.35 -0.12
C ALA A 166 -3.51 -3.20 -0.32
N ARG A 167 -3.22 -3.64 -1.54
CA ARG A 167 -2.04 -4.47 -1.85
C ARG A 167 -0.72 -3.77 -1.52
N GLY A 168 -0.65 -2.46 -1.67
CA GLY A 168 0.49 -1.63 -1.26
C GLY A 168 0.39 -1.08 0.16
N GLY A 169 -0.65 -1.48 0.91
CA GLY A 169 -1.00 -0.95 2.22
C GLY A 169 -2.04 0.18 2.15
N LEU A 170 -3.08 0.08 2.97
CA LEU A 170 -4.07 1.14 3.15
C LEU A 170 -4.41 1.27 4.63
N ARG A 171 -4.19 2.46 5.16
CA ARG A 171 -4.54 2.81 6.54
C ARG A 171 -5.57 3.94 6.54
N ILE A 172 -6.70 3.69 7.15
CA ILE A 172 -7.78 4.65 7.36
C ILE A 172 -7.95 4.85 8.86
N GLY A 173 -7.93 6.08 9.32
CA GLY A 173 -8.05 6.46 10.73
C GLY A 173 -9.45 6.29 11.31
N ASN A 174 -9.67 6.94 12.44
CA ASN A 174 -10.92 6.93 13.17
C ASN A 174 -11.86 8.03 12.67
N HIS A 175 -13.18 7.82 12.81
CA HIS A 175 -14.20 8.82 12.46
C HIS A 175 -14.12 9.34 11.02
N VAL A 176 -13.58 8.53 10.12
CA VAL A 176 -13.42 8.86 8.69
C VAL A 176 -14.70 8.51 7.94
N THR A 177 -15.09 9.38 7.02
CA THR A 177 -16.16 9.08 6.07
C THR A 177 -15.58 8.99 4.66
N VAL A 178 -15.74 7.83 4.03
CA VAL A 178 -15.47 7.61 2.61
C VAL A 178 -16.80 7.44 1.90
N ALA A 179 -17.15 8.39 1.05
CA ALA A 179 -18.40 8.34 0.30
C ALA A 179 -18.33 7.35 -0.89
N SER A 180 -19.50 7.06 -1.44
CA SER A 180 -19.68 6.03 -2.46
C SER A 180 -18.90 6.29 -3.75
N HIS A 181 -18.58 5.20 -4.47
CA HIS A 181 -17.84 5.21 -5.74
C HIS A 181 -16.40 5.74 -5.63
N THR A 182 -15.82 5.75 -4.45
CA THR A 182 -14.42 6.12 -4.24
C THR A 182 -13.49 4.98 -4.60
N LEU A 183 -12.40 5.30 -5.31
CA LEU A 183 -11.33 4.37 -5.68
C LEU A 183 -10.08 4.66 -4.82
N MET A 184 -9.54 3.65 -4.17
CA MET A 184 -8.30 3.72 -3.40
C MET A 184 -7.34 2.66 -3.93
N ILE A 185 -6.31 3.08 -4.66
CA ILE A 185 -5.42 2.19 -5.42
C ILE A 185 -3.99 2.35 -4.91
N ALA A 186 -3.56 1.45 -4.04
CA ALA A 186 -2.24 1.47 -3.41
C ALA A 186 -1.16 0.75 -4.23
N GLY A 187 -1.44 0.33 -5.45
CA GLY A 187 -0.51 -0.37 -6.32
C GLY A 187 -0.56 0.11 -7.75
N GLY A 188 0.53 -0.08 -8.47
CA GLY A 188 0.67 0.28 -9.87
C GLY A 188 1.90 -0.38 -10.49
N HIS A 189 2.36 0.19 -11.59
CA HIS A 189 3.55 -0.26 -12.29
C HIS A 189 4.46 0.92 -12.66
N ASP A 190 5.76 0.69 -12.71
CA ASP A 190 6.72 1.66 -13.23
C ASP A 190 6.64 1.65 -14.77
N MET A 191 6.05 2.69 -15.31
CA MET A 191 5.83 2.82 -16.75
C MET A 191 7.14 3.06 -17.53
N ASN A 192 8.19 3.47 -16.85
CA ASN A 192 9.50 3.72 -17.45
C ASN A 192 10.45 2.52 -17.34
N ALA A 193 10.05 1.45 -16.66
CA ALA A 193 10.83 0.22 -16.58
C ALA A 193 10.39 -0.76 -17.67
N PRO A 194 11.30 -1.23 -18.55
CA PRO A 194 10.96 -2.20 -19.60
C PRO A 194 10.32 -3.48 -19.06
N GLU A 195 10.65 -3.87 -17.83
CA GLU A 195 10.10 -5.04 -17.15
C GLU A 195 8.73 -4.81 -16.51
N PHE A 196 8.22 -3.58 -16.56
CA PHE A 196 6.93 -3.20 -15.99
C PHE A 196 6.78 -3.64 -14.52
N TRP A 197 7.76 -3.27 -13.69
CA TRP A 197 7.79 -3.62 -12.27
C TRP A 197 6.52 -3.18 -11.54
N ALA A 198 6.07 -4.03 -10.64
CA ALA A 198 5.05 -3.61 -9.68
C ALA A 198 5.67 -2.57 -8.73
N VAL A 199 5.05 -1.43 -8.65
CA VAL A 199 5.33 -0.38 -7.67
C VAL A 199 4.09 -0.15 -6.83
N GLY A 200 4.31 0.15 -5.56
CA GLY A 200 3.22 0.41 -4.65
C GLY A 200 3.72 1.25 -3.49
N GLY A 201 2.80 1.82 -2.78
CA GLY A 201 3.09 2.54 -1.56
C GLY A 201 1.79 2.74 -0.80
N PRO A 202 1.87 2.91 0.52
CA PRO A 202 0.69 3.01 1.34
C PRO A 202 -0.11 4.26 0.98
N ILE A 203 -1.43 4.11 1.06
CA ILE A 203 -2.35 5.23 1.18
C ILE A 203 -2.65 5.40 2.66
N VAL A 204 -2.57 6.62 3.15
CA VAL A 204 -2.87 6.96 4.54
C VAL A 204 -3.98 8.00 4.57
N ILE A 205 -5.02 7.75 5.34
CA ILE A 205 -6.12 8.69 5.61
C ILE A 205 -6.20 8.83 7.12
N GLU A 206 -5.92 10.02 7.63
CA GLU A 206 -5.93 10.31 9.08
C GLU A 206 -7.34 10.53 9.61
N ASP A 207 -7.42 10.67 10.93
CA ASP A 207 -8.69 10.79 11.65
C ASP A 207 -9.55 11.96 11.15
N TYR A 208 -10.88 11.82 11.24
CA TYR A 208 -11.87 12.82 10.84
C TYR A 208 -11.80 13.29 9.38
N ALA A 209 -11.01 12.67 8.52
CA ALA A 209 -11.00 13.02 7.10
C ALA A 209 -12.33 12.67 6.42
N TRP A 210 -12.70 13.47 5.44
CA TRP A 210 -13.88 13.23 4.63
C TRP A 210 -13.51 13.09 3.15
N ILE A 211 -13.59 11.88 2.66
CA ILE A 211 -13.40 11.56 1.24
C ILE A 211 -14.77 11.55 0.60
N THR A 212 -15.07 12.51 -0.24
CA THR A 212 -16.40 12.65 -0.84
C THR A 212 -16.55 11.71 -2.05
N THR A 213 -17.70 11.76 -2.72
CA THR A 213 -18.05 10.78 -3.75
C THR A 213 -17.14 10.84 -4.98
N ARG A 214 -16.85 9.66 -5.56
CA ARG A 214 -16.04 9.49 -6.78
C ARG A 214 -14.62 10.06 -6.70
N VAL A 215 -14.07 10.11 -5.52
CA VAL A 215 -12.66 10.46 -5.34
C VAL A 215 -11.80 9.28 -5.76
N THR A 216 -10.63 9.56 -6.34
CA THR A 216 -9.60 8.58 -6.62
C THR A 216 -8.35 8.91 -5.81
N LEU A 217 -7.98 8.02 -4.90
CA LEU A 217 -6.72 8.08 -4.16
C LEU A 217 -5.72 7.11 -4.78
N LEU A 218 -4.58 7.61 -5.17
CA LEU A 218 -3.51 6.82 -5.79
C LEU A 218 -2.39 6.56 -4.79
N THR A 219 -1.51 5.65 -5.16
CA THR A 219 -0.29 5.30 -4.43
C THR A 219 0.43 6.54 -3.89
N GLY A 220 0.73 6.54 -2.59
CA GLY A 220 1.41 7.63 -1.90
C GLY A 220 0.51 8.80 -1.49
N ALA A 221 -0.80 8.72 -1.70
CA ALA A 221 -1.72 9.73 -1.14
C ALA A 221 -1.71 9.65 0.39
N HIS A 222 -1.57 10.81 1.00
CA HIS A 222 -1.66 10.98 2.46
C HIS A 222 -2.64 12.11 2.75
N ILE A 223 -3.78 11.77 3.31
CA ILE A 223 -4.85 12.73 3.64
C ILE A 223 -4.74 13.03 5.13
N GLY A 224 -4.38 14.27 5.45
CA GLY A 224 -4.20 14.72 6.84
C GLY A 224 -5.49 14.76 7.63
N GLU A 225 -5.36 14.83 8.95
CA GLU A 225 -6.46 14.86 9.90
C GLU A 225 -7.48 15.94 9.53
N GLY A 226 -8.77 15.59 9.56
CA GLY A 226 -9.85 16.51 9.27
C GLY A 226 -9.89 17.06 7.85
N ALA A 227 -9.01 16.66 6.96
CA ALA A 227 -9.03 17.14 5.58
C ALA A 227 -10.27 16.66 4.81
N VAL A 228 -10.66 17.41 3.80
CA VAL A 228 -11.78 17.10 2.91
C VAL A 228 -11.28 17.01 1.47
N VAL A 229 -11.60 15.91 0.82
CA VAL A 229 -11.36 15.74 -0.61
C VAL A 229 -12.69 15.85 -1.35
N ALA A 230 -12.84 16.91 -2.15
CA ALA A 230 -14.07 17.19 -2.88
C ALA A 230 -14.35 16.16 -3.98
N ALA A 231 -15.59 16.04 -4.40
CA ALA A 231 -16.05 15.05 -5.35
C ALA A 231 -15.27 15.08 -6.70
N ASN A 232 -15.10 13.92 -7.30
CA ASN A 232 -14.37 13.70 -8.55
C ASN A 232 -12.89 14.16 -8.53
N THR A 233 -12.29 14.25 -7.35
CA THR A 233 -10.88 14.65 -7.20
C THR A 233 -9.96 13.45 -7.31
N VAL A 234 -8.81 13.62 -7.97
CA VAL A 234 -7.74 12.62 -8.05
C VAL A 234 -6.55 13.07 -7.20
N VAL A 235 -6.21 12.33 -6.16
CA VAL A 235 -5.12 12.65 -5.24
C VAL A 235 -4.00 11.60 -5.35
N ALA A 236 -2.79 12.07 -5.63
CA ALA A 236 -1.56 11.26 -5.69
C ALA A 236 -0.43 11.86 -4.82
N ARG A 237 -0.75 12.83 -3.96
CA ARG A 237 0.22 13.58 -3.14
C ARG A 237 -0.39 13.86 -1.76
N PRO A 238 0.42 14.22 -0.76
CA PRO A 238 -0.09 14.62 0.55
C PRO A 238 -1.04 15.82 0.49
N VAL A 239 -2.10 15.76 1.29
CA VAL A 239 -3.06 16.84 1.58
C VAL A 239 -2.88 17.22 3.04
N ALA A 240 -2.66 18.50 3.30
CA ALA A 240 -2.44 19.00 4.66
C ALA A 240 -3.69 18.81 5.56
N PRO A 241 -3.50 18.67 6.88
CA PRO A 241 -4.61 18.57 7.82
C PRO A 241 -5.58 19.76 7.70
N TYR A 242 -6.87 19.51 7.90
CA TYR A 242 -7.97 20.49 7.88
C TYR A 242 -8.09 21.30 6.58
N THR A 243 -7.49 20.81 5.49
CA THR A 243 -7.52 21.46 4.17
C THR A 243 -8.63 20.86 3.31
N ILE A 244 -9.35 21.71 2.58
CA ILE A 244 -10.32 21.27 1.57
C ILE A 244 -9.68 21.38 0.19
N VAL A 245 -9.57 20.24 -0.51
CA VAL A 245 -8.96 20.17 -1.85
C VAL A 245 -9.95 19.65 -2.89
N GLY A 246 -9.79 20.05 -4.15
CA GLY A 246 -10.64 19.59 -5.24
C GLY A 246 -10.02 19.71 -6.62
N GLY A 247 -10.55 18.92 -7.55
CA GLY A 247 -10.16 18.91 -8.97
C GLY A 247 -9.16 17.82 -9.36
N VAL A 248 -8.91 17.66 -10.65
CA VAL A 248 -7.86 16.79 -11.19
C VAL A 248 -6.54 17.59 -11.17
N GLY A 249 -5.55 17.12 -10.38
CA GLY A 249 -4.45 17.96 -9.94
C GLY A 249 -4.94 18.89 -8.82
N PRO A 250 -5.22 18.35 -7.63
CA PRO A 250 -6.07 19.00 -6.63
C PRO A 250 -5.48 20.35 -6.19
N LYS A 251 -6.34 21.35 -6.13
CA LYS A 251 -6.05 22.68 -5.61
C LYS A 251 -6.73 22.86 -4.26
N VAL A 252 -6.17 23.68 -3.40
CA VAL A 252 -6.80 24.08 -2.13
C VAL A 252 -8.03 24.94 -2.45
N LEU A 253 -9.18 24.53 -1.95
CA LEU A 253 -10.45 25.25 -2.08
C LEU A 253 -10.79 26.06 -0.82
N GLY A 254 -10.20 25.68 0.31
CA GLY A 254 -10.45 26.31 1.59
C GLY A 254 -9.90 25.50 2.77
N GLU A 255 -10.25 25.94 3.99
CA GLU A 255 -9.92 25.25 5.22
C GLU A 255 -11.18 24.75 5.91
N ARG A 256 -11.05 23.65 6.64
CA ARG A 256 -12.11 23.07 7.46
C ARG A 256 -11.97 23.54 8.89
N VAL A 257 -13.10 23.70 9.59
CA VAL A 257 -13.12 24.01 11.02
C VAL A 257 -12.36 22.95 11.81
N ARG A 258 -11.64 23.39 12.83
CA ARG A 258 -10.88 22.51 13.74
C ARG A 258 -11.75 22.05 14.92
N GLY A 259 -11.25 21.11 15.72
CA GLY A 259 -11.94 20.62 16.90
C GLY A 259 -13.11 19.69 16.59
N LEU A 260 -12.97 18.86 15.56
CA LEU A 260 -13.96 17.86 15.16
C LEU A 260 -14.11 16.81 16.27
N ASN A 261 -15.37 16.55 16.66
CA ASN A 261 -15.71 15.63 17.75
C ASN A 261 -16.96 14.79 17.45
N TYR A 262 -17.40 14.75 16.21
CA TYR A 262 -18.56 13.98 15.81
C TYR A 262 -18.25 12.49 15.74
N LYS A 263 -19.31 11.68 15.84
CA LYS A 263 -19.29 10.27 15.50
C LYS A 263 -19.97 10.06 14.16
N VAL A 264 -19.38 9.23 13.32
CA VAL A 264 -19.95 8.94 11.98
C VAL A 264 -21.26 8.18 12.12
N GLY A 265 -21.38 7.34 13.13
CA GLY A 265 -22.59 6.57 13.39
C GLY A 265 -22.89 5.55 12.29
N GLY A 266 -24.02 4.91 12.37
CA GLY A 266 -24.49 3.97 11.32
C GLY A 266 -24.83 2.59 11.83
N LYS A 267 -24.94 2.41 13.14
CA LYS A 267 -25.32 1.14 13.73
C LYS A 267 -26.80 1.13 14.13
N GLY A 268 -27.59 0.52 13.30
CA GLY A 268 -28.82 -0.14 13.78
C GLY A 268 -28.51 -1.61 14.08
N LEU A 269 -28.97 -2.13 15.21
CA LEU A 269 -28.78 -3.52 15.62
C LEU A 269 -29.38 -4.51 14.60
N PHE A 270 -30.25 -4.06 13.70
CA PHE A 270 -30.95 -4.82 12.67
C PHE A 270 -31.07 -4.06 11.34
N THR A 271 -30.05 -3.33 10.92
CA THR A 271 -30.06 -2.73 9.57
C THR A 271 -29.88 -3.84 8.52
N LEU A 272 -30.98 -4.53 8.21
CA LEU A 272 -31.00 -5.61 7.21
C LEU A 272 -30.94 -5.08 5.75
N PHE A 273 -31.16 -3.78 5.54
CA PHE A 273 -31.34 -3.20 4.21
C PHE A 273 -30.50 -1.93 3.94
N HIS A 274 -29.30 -1.85 4.45
CA HIS A 274 -28.38 -0.78 4.10
C HIS A 274 -27.13 -1.26 3.39
#